data_8a34b642041daec4c5415107e20da9b9
#
_entry.id   8a34b642041daec4c5415107e20da9b9
#
_cell.length_a   1.000
_cell.length_b   1.000
_cell.length_c   1.000
_cell.angle_alpha   90.00
_cell.angle_beta   90.00
_cell.angle_gamma   90.00
#
_symmetry.space_group_name_H-M   'P 1'
#
loop_
_entity.id
_entity.type
_entity.pdbx_description
1 polymer ?
#
loop_
_entity_poly.entity_id
_entity_poly.type
_entity_poly.pdbx_seq_one_letter_code
_entity_poly.pdbx_strand_id
1 'polypeptide(L)'
;WLSYVRALVARYRGKVTHYEVWNEPDGKWCWRHGVNARELGVFTAETGRAVHETDPSAEVIGLVQCKPSLQYAAEALDGTGMAENIDALSFHHYDASERAIPERVASLRAVAERYKKGIKIIQGESGSQSRAGGNGALRDKLWTERAQMKQLARHLVADLSCGVEFTSYFSCLDMIEALNGRTGDRSTYQDYGY
;
A
#
# COMPACT_ATOMS: atom_id res chain seq x y z
N TRP A 1 -5.42 -12.55 -16.22
CA TRP A 1 -5.37 -12.05 -14.86
C TRP A 1 -6.42 -12.71 -13.98
N LEU A 2 -7.70 -12.60 -14.27
CA LEU A 2 -8.77 -13.10 -13.37
C LEU A 2 -8.70 -14.61 -13.10
N SER A 3 -8.27 -15.42 -14.06
CA SER A 3 -8.04 -16.87 -13.83
C SER A 3 -6.93 -17.12 -12.81
N TYR A 4 -5.86 -16.33 -12.86
CA TYR A 4 -4.79 -16.37 -11.87
C TYR A 4 -5.31 -15.98 -10.48
N VAL A 5 -6.06 -14.86 -10.37
CA VAL A 5 -6.66 -14.39 -9.12
C VAL A 5 -7.53 -15.49 -8.49
N ARG A 6 -8.46 -16.07 -9.26
CA ARG A 6 -9.32 -17.15 -8.76
C ARG A 6 -8.53 -18.37 -8.28
N ALA A 7 -7.51 -18.78 -9.03
CA ALA A 7 -6.66 -19.90 -8.63
C ALA A 7 -5.88 -19.60 -7.34
N LEU A 8 -5.35 -18.38 -7.21
CA LEU A 8 -4.63 -17.93 -6.02
C LEU A 8 -5.54 -17.91 -4.79
N VAL A 9 -6.69 -17.26 -4.89
CA VAL A 9 -7.66 -17.13 -3.79
C VAL A 9 -8.19 -18.50 -3.38
N ALA A 10 -8.55 -19.36 -4.33
CA ALA A 10 -8.99 -20.73 -4.02
C ALA A 10 -7.91 -21.55 -3.30
N ARG A 11 -6.62 -21.38 -3.71
CA ARG A 11 -5.47 -22.06 -3.10
C ARG A 11 -5.26 -21.69 -1.64
N TYR A 12 -5.49 -20.39 -1.31
CA TYR A 12 -5.22 -19.85 0.02
C TYR A 12 -6.47 -19.56 0.85
N ARG A 13 -7.64 -20.01 0.39
CA ARG A 13 -8.90 -19.85 1.11
C ARG A 13 -8.79 -20.35 2.54
N GLY A 14 -9.24 -19.51 3.50
CA GLY A 14 -9.15 -19.78 4.92
C GLY A 14 -7.74 -19.64 5.53
N LYS A 15 -6.75 -19.23 4.74
CA LYS A 15 -5.38 -18.96 5.21
C LYS A 15 -4.95 -17.51 4.99
N VAL A 16 -5.35 -16.93 3.86
CA VAL A 16 -5.14 -15.53 3.54
C VAL A 16 -6.51 -14.87 3.52
N THR A 17 -6.66 -13.80 4.29
CA THR A 17 -7.93 -13.09 4.47
C THR A 17 -7.99 -11.76 3.75
N HIS A 18 -6.84 -11.18 3.39
CA HIS A 18 -6.75 -9.86 2.77
C HIS A 18 -5.95 -9.95 1.49
N TYR A 19 -6.47 -9.36 0.42
CA TYR A 19 -5.83 -9.30 -0.88
C TYR A 19 -5.72 -7.85 -1.34
N GLU A 20 -4.50 -7.36 -1.41
CA GLU A 20 -4.20 -6.03 -1.93
C GLU A 20 -4.03 -6.07 -3.44
N VAL A 21 -4.77 -5.22 -4.15
CA VAL A 21 -4.82 -5.23 -5.61
C VAL A 21 -3.80 -4.26 -6.16
N TRP A 22 -2.73 -4.81 -6.73
CA TRP A 22 -1.60 -4.10 -7.33
C TRP A 22 -0.73 -3.35 -6.30
N ASN A 23 0.25 -2.57 -6.82
CA ASN A 23 1.14 -1.75 -6.01
C ASN A 23 1.40 -0.40 -6.68
N GLU A 24 1.18 0.71 -5.98
CA GLU A 24 1.51 2.09 -6.39
C GLU A 24 1.09 2.46 -7.83
N PRO A 25 -0.18 2.23 -8.23
CA PRO A 25 -0.63 2.44 -9.60
C PRO A 25 -0.63 3.92 -10.02
N ASP A 26 -0.49 4.84 -9.08
CA ASP A 26 -0.28 6.27 -9.28
C ASP A 26 1.21 6.65 -9.50
N GLY A 27 2.10 5.66 -9.44
CA GLY A 27 3.50 5.75 -9.83
C GLY A 27 3.72 5.32 -11.29
N LYS A 28 4.47 6.14 -12.06
CA LYS A 28 4.81 5.82 -13.46
C LYS A 28 5.59 4.52 -13.64
N TRP A 29 6.26 4.07 -12.60
CA TRP A 29 7.04 2.82 -12.58
C TRP A 29 6.19 1.57 -12.39
N CYS A 30 4.98 1.71 -11.86
CA CYS A 30 4.10 0.58 -11.55
C CYS A 30 2.95 0.41 -12.54
N TRP A 31 2.59 1.43 -13.32
CA TRP A 31 1.50 1.36 -14.29
C TRP A 31 2.02 1.57 -15.71
N ARG A 32 2.07 0.49 -16.50
CA ARG A 32 2.81 0.41 -17.77
C ARG A 32 2.42 1.45 -18.82
N HIS A 33 1.13 1.76 -18.91
CA HIS A 33 0.60 2.68 -19.95
C HIS A 33 0.45 4.13 -19.45
N GLY A 34 1.04 4.43 -18.30
CA GLY A 34 0.92 5.72 -17.64
C GLY A 34 -0.22 5.74 -16.62
N VAL A 35 -0.10 6.63 -15.65
CA VAL A 35 -1.05 6.74 -14.53
C VAL A 35 -2.47 7.02 -15.04
N ASN A 36 -3.41 6.14 -14.67
CA ASN A 36 -4.81 6.23 -15.07
C ASN A 36 -5.73 5.72 -13.93
N ALA A 37 -6.34 6.64 -13.20
CA ALA A 37 -7.16 6.31 -12.04
C ALA A 37 -8.42 5.49 -12.41
N ARG A 38 -9.09 5.82 -13.53
CA ARG A 38 -10.29 5.09 -13.95
C ARG A 38 -9.97 3.66 -14.40
N GLU A 39 -8.86 3.47 -15.10
CA GLU A 39 -8.39 2.13 -15.48
C GLU A 39 -8.07 1.29 -14.25
N LEU A 40 -7.40 1.86 -13.24
CA LEU A 40 -7.20 1.22 -11.95
C LEU A 40 -8.53 0.85 -11.29
N GLY A 41 -9.49 1.77 -11.28
CA GLY A 41 -10.80 1.54 -10.68
C GLY A 41 -11.52 0.33 -11.28
N VAL A 42 -11.59 0.25 -12.61
CA VAL A 42 -12.18 -0.90 -13.32
C VAL A 42 -11.39 -2.19 -13.07
N PHE A 43 -10.08 -2.13 -13.15
CA PHE A 43 -9.20 -3.28 -12.88
C PHE A 43 -9.39 -3.83 -11.46
N THR A 44 -9.46 -2.93 -10.47
CA THR A 44 -9.68 -3.29 -9.07
C THR A 44 -11.08 -3.86 -8.84
N ALA A 45 -12.11 -3.28 -9.47
CA ALA A 45 -13.49 -3.76 -9.39
C ALA A 45 -13.62 -5.21 -9.90
N GLU A 46 -13.08 -5.50 -11.08
CA GLU A 46 -13.11 -6.85 -11.65
C GLU A 46 -12.31 -7.86 -10.81
N THR A 47 -11.15 -7.42 -10.28
CA THR A 47 -10.32 -8.25 -9.41
C THR A 47 -11.04 -8.53 -8.08
N GLY A 48 -11.61 -7.51 -7.45
CA GLY A 48 -12.34 -7.65 -6.19
C GLY A 48 -13.55 -8.56 -6.32
N ARG A 49 -14.31 -8.43 -7.40
CA ARG A 49 -15.43 -9.34 -7.70
C ARG A 49 -14.95 -10.79 -7.79
N ALA A 50 -13.86 -11.05 -8.52
CA ALA A 50 -13.30 -12.38 -8.65
C ALA A 50 -12.80 -12.97 -7.32
N VAL A 51 -12.26 -12.13 -6.43
CA VAL A 51 -11.87 -12.52 -5.06
C VAL A 51 -13.11 -12.92 -4.26
N HIS A 52 -14.13 -12.05 -4.17
CA HIS A 52 -15.33 -12.29 -3.37
C HIS A 52 -16.17 -13.49 -3.90
N GLU A 53 -16.24 -13.68 -5.23
CA GLU A 53 -16.88 -14.87 -5.82
C GLU A 53 -16.15 -16.17 -5.43
N THR A 54 -14.83 -16.11 -5.27
CA THR A 54 -14.01 -17.29 -4.94
C THR A 54 -13.95 -17.52 -3.44
N ASP A 55 -13.81 -16.48 -2.64
CA ASP A 55 -13.83 -16.51 -1.18
C ASP A 55 -14.63 -15.33 -0.62
N PRO A 56 -15.92 -15.51 -0.30
CA PRO A 56 -16.78 -14.46 0.23
C PRO A 56 -16.33 -13.91 1.60
N SER A 57 -15.42 -14.58 2.29
CA SER A 57 -14.88 -14.12 3.58
C SER A 57 -13.60 -13.28 3.43
N ALA A 58 -13.03 -13.21 2.24
CA ALA A 58 -11.85 -12.42 1.98
C ALA A 58 -12.17 -10.92 1.89
N GLU A 59 -11.25 -10.11 2.35
CA GLU A 59 -11.27 -8.65 2.21
C GLU A 59 -10.39 -8.20 1.05
N VAL A 60 -10.89 -7.27 0.25
CA VAL A 60 -10.17 -6.71 -0.89
C VAL A 60 -9.73 -5.28 -0.57
N ILE A 61 -8.44 -5.04 -0.74
CA ILE A 61 -7.80 -3.75 -0.51
C ILE A 61 -7.49 -3.12 -1.87
N GLY A 62 -8.04 -1.95 -2.12
CA GLY A 62 -7.83 -1.22 -3.36
C GLY A 62 -7.07 0.08 -3.17
N LEU A 63 -6.92 0.82 -4.25
CA LEU A 63 -6.20 2.09 -4.41
C LEU A 63 -4.67 1.95 -4.33
N VAL A 64 -4.10 1.48 -3.22
CA VAL A 64 -2.66 1.24 -2.98
C VAL A 64 -1.78 2.40 -3.43
N GLN A 65 -2.16 3.60 -3.02
CA GLN A 65 -1.67 4.87 -3.54
C GLN A 65 -0.39 5.34 -2.84
N CYS A 66 0.66 5.66 -3.60
CA CYS A 66 1.90 6.21 -3.01
C CYS A 66 1.91 7.76 -2.93
N LYS A 67 1.13 8.44 -3.75
CA LYS A 67 1.05 9.92 -3.74
C LYS A 67 -0.24 10.38 -3.07
N PRO A 68 -0.22 11.50 -2.31
CA PRO A 68 -1.40 11.99 -1.62
C PRO A 68 -2.37 12.73 -2.55
N SER A 69 -2.83 12.10 -3.63
CA SER A 69 -3.75 12.69 -4.60
C SER A 69 -5.20 12.28 -4.31
N LEU A 70 -5.98 13.16 -3.71
CA LEU A 70 -7.42 12.94 -3.49
C LEU A 70 -8.22 12.90 -4.79
N GLN A 71 -7.76 13.63 -5.82
CA GLN A 71 -8.36 13.58 -7.14
C GLN A 71 -8.22 12.19 -7.75
N TYR A 72 -7.01 11.60 -7.69
CA TYR A 72 -6.77 10.24 -8.18
C TYR A 72 -7.67 9.21 -7.47
N ALA A 73 -7.78 9.32 -6.14
CA ALA A 73 -8.65 8.44 -5.36
C ALA A 73 -10.13 8.60 -5.76
N ALA A 74 -10.60 9.85 -5.92
CA ALA A 74 -11.96 10.11 -6.35
C ALA A 74 -12.24 9.56 -7.76
N GLU A 75 -11.34 9.79 -8.72
CA GLU A 75 -11.48 9.29 -10.11
C GLU A 75 -11.45 7.76 -10.19
N ALA A 76 -10.66 7.10 -9.31
CA ALA A 76 -10.62 5.64 -9.25
C ALA A 76 -11.92 5.05 -8.70
N LEU A 77 -12.60 5.75 -7.80
CA LEU A 77 -13.86 5.30 -7.19
C LEU A 77 -15.09 5.66 -8.04
N ASP A 78 -15.05 6.77 -8.80
CA ASP A 78 -16.21 7.35 -9.45
C ASP A 78 -16.69 6.55 -10.66
N GLY A 79 -17.79 5.82 -10.49
CA GLY A 79 -18.48 5.09 -11.57
C GLY A 79 -17.66 3.94 -12.18
N THR A 80 -16.63 3.44 -11.50
CA THR A 80 -15.78 2.34 -11.96
C THR A 80 -16.21 0.98 -11.44
N GLY A 81 -17.06 0.94 -10.42
CA GLY A 81 -17.43 -0.27 -9.69
C GLY A 81 -16.42 -0.67 -8.60
N MET A 82 -15.36 0.13 -8.41
CA MET A 82 -14.34 -0.16 -7.40
C MET A 82 -14.91 -0.13 -5.98
N ALA A 83 -15.66 0.92 -5.64
CA ALA A 83 -16.19 1.11 -4.29
C ALA A 83 -17.04 -0.08 -3.81
N GLU A 84 -17.82 -0.68 -4.72
CA GLU A 84 -18.70 -1.82 -4.42
C GLU A 84 -17.93 -3.12 -4.21
N ASN A 85 -16.73 -3.23 -4.75
CA ASN A 85 -15.95 -4.47 -4.81
C ASN A 85 -14.67 -4.47 -3.96
N ILE A 86 -14.49 -3.46 -3.09
CA ILE A 86 -13.38 -3.39 -2.12
C ILE A 86 -13.91 -3.20 -0.69
N ASP A 87 -13.10 -3.57 0.30
CA ASP A 87 -13.39 -3.44 1.73
C ASP A 87 -12.52 -2.38 2.41
N ALA A 88 -11.37 -2.12 1.84
CA ALA A 88 -10.42 -1.11 2.33
C ALA A 88 -9.76 -0.33 1.20
N LEU A 89 -9.29 0.87 1.53
CA LEU A 89 -8.35 1.65 0.73
C LEU A 89 -6.98 1.64 1.40
N SER A 90 -5.95 1.37 0.61
CA SER A 90 -4.56 1.43 1.04
C SER A 90 -3.86 2.68 0.53
N PHE A 91 -3.01 3.24 1.37
CA PHE A 91 -2.07 4.28 1.00
C PHE A 91 -0.68 3.96 1.50
N HIS A 92 0.34 4.49 0.83
CA HIS A 92 1.72 4.45 1.28
C HIS A 92 2.14 5.83 1.77
N HIS A 93 2.86 5.87 2.89
CA HIS A 93 3.29 7.13 3.47
C HIS A 93 4.73 7.07 3.94
N TYR A 94 5.63 7.47 3.06
CA TYR A 94 7.04 7.64 3.37
C TYR A 94 7.34 9.09 3.72
N ASP A 95 7.41 9.40 5.01
CA ASP A 95 7.82 10.69 5.54
C ASP A 95 8.69 10.49 6.79
N ALA A 96 9.59 11.42 7.04
CA ALA A 96 10.37 11.45 8.28
C ALA A 96 9.52 11.86 9.50
N SER A 97 8.35 12.46 9.28
CA SER A 97 7.43 12.94 10.29
C SER A 97 6.05 12.31 10.15
N GLU A 98 5.47 11.94 11.26
CA GLU A 98 4.10 11.43 11.41
C GLU A 98 3.02 12.50 11.26
N ARG A 99 3.39 13.79 11.27
CA ARG A 99 2.45 14.92 11.42
C ARG A 99 1.38 15.04 10.34
N ALA A 100 1.70 14.59 9.12
CA ALA A 100 0.76 14.65 8.00
C ALA A 100 -0.23 13.48 7.96
N ILE A 101 0.00 12.42 8.73
CA ILE A 101 -0.83 11.20 8.71
C ILE A 101 -2.29 11.49 9.07
N PRO A 102 -2.63 12.19 10.17
CA PRO A 102 -4.03 12.42 10.54
C PRO A 102 -4.82 13.16 9.47
N GLU A 103 -4.25 14.20 8.90
CA GLU A 103 -4.90 14.97 7.84
C GLU A 103 -5.08 14.13 6.57
N ARG A 104 -4.05 13.36 6.18
CA ARG A 104 -4.10 12.48 5.01
C ARG A 104 -5.19 11.42 5.16
N VAL A 105 -5.25 10.75 6.31
CA VAL A 105 -6.25 9.73 6.60
C VAL A 105 -7.66 10.32 6.62
N ALA A 106 -7.86 11.45 7.30
CA ALA A 106 -9.15 12.13 7.35
C ALA A 106 -9.63 12.55 5.95
N SER A 107 -8.73 13.11 5.13
CA SER A 107 -9.05 13.54 3.77
C SER A 107 -9.38 12.37 2.85
N LEU A 108 -8.62 11.27 2.92
CA LEU A 108 -8.89 10.07 2.13
C LEU A 108 -10.21 9.42 2.56
N ARG A 109 -10.48 9.34 3.86
CA ARG A 109 -11.75 8.84 4.40
C ARG A 109 -12.93 9.68 3.90
N ALA A 110 -12.84 11.00 3.93
CA ALA A 110 -13.87 11.90 3.45
C ALA A 110 -14.16 11.73 1.95
N VAL A 111 -13.16 11.43 1.14
CA VAL A 111 -13.37 11.07 -0.27
C VAL A 111 -14.07 9.72 -0.37
N ALA A 112 -13.57 8.71 0.32
CA ALA A 112 -14.09 7.34 0.24
C ALA A 112 -15.55 7.23 0.68
N GLU A 113 -15.95 7.93 1.75
CA GLU A 113 -17.32 7.92 2.30
C GLU A 113 -18.39 8.48 1.36
N ARG A 114 -18.00 9.23 0.32
CA ARG A 114 -18.92 9.67 -0.73
C ARG A 114 -19.38 8.51 -1.62
N TYR A 115 -18.60 7.43 -1.68
CA TYR A 115 -18.84 6.27 -2.53
C TYR A 115 -19.25 5.03 -1.73
N LYS A 116 -18.60 4.80 -0.60
CA LYS A 116 -18.89 3.66 0.30
C LYS A 116 -18.69 4.08 1.76
N LYS A 117 -19.76 4.08 2.54
CA LYS A 117 -19.68 4.36 3.99
C LYS A 117 -18.99 3.24 4.74
N GLY A 118 -18.18 3.62 5.72
CA GLY A 118 -17.50 2.66 6.61
C GLY A 118 -16.36 1.88 5.97
N ILE A 119 -15.86 2.34 4.81
CA ILE A 119 -14.69 1.73 4.19
C ILE A 119 -13.47 1.87 5.10
N LYS A 120 -12.72 0.79 5.25
CA LYS A 120 -11.50 0.77 6.07
C LYS A 120 -10.38 1.54 5.38
N ILE A 121 -9.47 2.10 6.17
CA ILE A 121 -8.23 2.73 5.68
C ILE A 121 -7.04 1.95 6.23
N ILE A 122 -6.11 1.62 5.37
CA ILE A 122 -4.93 0.82 5.66
C ILE A 122 -3.70 1.59 5.23
N GLN A 123 -2.65 1.58 6.03
CA GLN A 123 -1.32 1.97 5.59
C GLN A 123 -0.60 0.73 5.08
N GLY A 124 -0.66 0.49 3.75
CA GLY A 124 -0.12 -0.70 3.11
C GLY A 124 1.40 -0.72 3.08
N GLU A 125 2.04 0.46 3.11
CA GLU A 125 3.49 0.54 3.10
C GLU A 125 3.98 1.85 3.73
N SER A 126 4.88 1.74 4.69
CA SER A 126 5.56 2.85 5.36
C SER A 126 6.93 2.39 5.80
N GLY A 127 7.83 3.32 6.07
CA GLY A 127 9.14 2.94 6.59
C GLY A 127 10.17 4.05 6.50
N SER A 128 11.38 3.71 6.91
CA SER A 128 12.55 4.56 6.79
C SER A 128 13.82 3.72 6.80
N GLN A 129 14.95 4.35 6.56
CA GLN A 129 16.22 3.63 6.45
C GLN A 129 16.92 3.51 7.80
N SER A 130 17.73 2.44 7.97
CA SER A 130 18.55 2.21 9.18
C SER A 130 19.81 3.07 9.20
N ARG A 131 20.25 3.59 8.04
CA ARG A 131 21.44 4.43 7.89
C ARG A 131 21.30 5.43 6.74
N ALA A 132 22.18 6.44 6.73
CA ALA A 132 22.28 7.38 5.62
C ALA A 132 22.87 6.73 4.36
N GLY A 133 22.49 7.28 3.19
CA GLY A 133 23.05 6.89 1.89
C GLY A 133 22.53 5.59 1.30
N GLY A 134 21.43 5.03 1.84
CA GLY A 134 20.73 3.90 1.24
C GLY A 134 19.98 4.27 -0.04
N ASN A 135 19.34 3.29 -0.66
CA ASN A 135 18.44 3.48 -1.81
C ASN A 135 16.98 3.47 -1.35
N GLY A 136 16.05 3.88 -2.21
CA GLY A 136 14.62 3.85 -1.93
C GLY A 136 14.07 5.13 -1.34
N ALA A 137 12.96 5.02 -0.65
CA ALA A 137 12.27 6.17 -0.06
C ALA A 137 13.11 6.81 1.05
N LEU A 138 13.04 8.14 1.16
CA LEU A 138 13.72 8.95 2.19
C LEU A 138 15.26 8.81 2.21
N ARG A 139 15.87 8.35 1.12
CA ARG A 139 17.33 8.14 1.00
C ARG A 139 18.18 9.41 1.17
N ASP A 140 17.58 10.58 1.02
CA ASP A 140 18.19 11.89 1.15
C ASP A 140 18.28 12.38 2.61
N LYS A 141 17.80 11.60 3.57
CA LYS A 141 17.81 11.93 4.99
C LYS A 141 19.00 11.29 5.71
N LEU A 142 19.42 11.91 6.79
CA LEU A 142 20.48 11.39 7.66
C LEU A 142 19.88 10.38 8.67
N TRP A 143 19.68 9.17 8.21
CA TRP A 143 19.13 8.09 9.03
C TRP A 143 20.16 7.43 9.93
N THR A 144 19.69 6.92 11.05
CA THR A 144 20.37 6.00 11.97
C THR A 144 19.32 5.01 12.47
N GLU A 145 19.71 3.85 12.97
CA GLU A 145 18.80 2.87 13.57
C GLU A 145 17.91 3.50 14.67
N ARG A 146 18.47 4.41 15.45
CA ARG A 146 17.70 5.15 16.48
C ARG A 146 16.66 6.09 15.85
N ALA A 147 16.98 6.74 14.75
CA ALA A 147 16.03 7.61 14.05
C ALA A 147 14.92 6.78 13.40
N GLN A 148 15.26 5.65 12.78
CA GLN A 148 14.34 4.67 12.23
C GLN A 148 13.36 4.15 13.30
N MET A 149 13.89 3.67 14.42
CA MET A 149 13.06 3.19 15.55
C MET A 149 12.06 4.26 16.03
N LYS A 150 12.49 5.51 16.15
CA LYS A 150 11.62 6.61 16.57
C LYS A 150 10.56 6.94 15.52
N GLN A 151 10.92 6.92 14.24
CA GLN A 151 9.99 7.14 13.14
C GLN A 151 8.93 6.04 13.13
N LEU A 152 9.31 4.77 13.20
CA LEU A 152 8.41 3.64 13.27
C LEU A 152 7.39 3.79 14.42
N ALA A 153 7.87 4.03 15.64
CA ALA A 153 7.00 4.16 16.82
C ALA A 153 5.99 5.31 16.67
N ARG A 154 6.42 6.47 16.15
CA ARG A 154 5.55 7.62 15.93
C ARG A 154 4.50 7.37 14.85
N HIS A 155 4.90 6.76 13.75
CA HIS A 155 3.98 6.42 12.66
C HIS A 155 2.91 5.43 13.13
N LEU A 156 3.29 4.35 13.83
CA LEU A 156 2.32 3.40 14.38
C LEU A 156 1.31 4.05 15.33
N VAL A 157 1.78 4.94 16.21
CA VAL A 157 0.89 5.69 17.12
C VAL A 157 -0.02 6.64 16.35
N ALA A 158 0.49 7.34 15.35
CA ALA A 158 -0.30 8.24 14.53
C ALA A 158 -1.38 7.48 13.75
N ASP A 159 -1.03 6.37 13.12
CA ASP A 159 -1.95 5.51 12.37
C ASP A 159 -3.08 5.00 13.29
N LEU A 160 -2.73 4.45 14.45
CA LEU A 160 -3.71 4.02 15.45
C LEU A 160 -4.64 5.16 15.89
N SER A 161 -4.09 6.36 16.12
CA SER A 161 -4.88 7.51 16.58
C SER A 161 -5.88 8.01 15.54
N CYS A 162 -5.65 7.72 14.24
CA CYS A 162 -6.52 8.11 13.14
C CYS A 162 -7.50 7.01 12.70
N GLY A 163 -7.48 5.85 13.35
CA GLY A 163 -8.30 4.70 12.96
C GLY A 163 -7.87 4.06 11.65
N VAL A 164 -6.56 4.00 11.40
CA VAL A 164 -5.97 3.11 10.39
C VAL A 164 -6.08 1.68 10.90
N GLU A 165 -6.61 0.78 10.09
CA GLU A 165 -6.95 -0.60 10.50
C GLU A 165 -5.70 -1.43 10.81
N PHE A 166 -4.69 -1.34 9.95
CA PHE A 166 -3.35 -1.85 10.22
C PHE A 166 -2.30 -1.09 9.41
N THR A 167 -1.04 -1.22 9.84
CA THR A 167 0.13 -0.61 9.19
C THR A 167 1.12 -1.71 8.82
N SER A 168 1.52 -1.75 7.56
CA SER A 168 2.61 -2.59 7.07
C SER A 168 3.91 -1.79 7.03
N TYR A 169 4.93 -2.27 7.75
CA TYR A 169 6.24 -1.63 7.78
C TYR A 169 7.17 -2.28 6.75
N PHE A 170 7.71 -1.48 5.86
CA PHE A 170 8.65 -1.90 4.85
C PHE A 170 10.05 -1.32 5.14
N SER A 171 11.02 -2.13 5.57
CA SER A 171 10.90 -3.53 5.91
C SER A 171 11.69 -3.84 7.17
N CYS A 172 11.44 -4.99 7.78
CA CYS A 172 12.14 -5.42 9.00
C CYS A 172 13.53 -6.03 8.75
N LEU A 173 13.90 -6.19 7.48
CA LEU A 173 15.20 -6.69 7.04
C LEU A 173 15.77 -5.76 5.98
N ASP A 174 17.10 -5.65 5.95
CA ASP A 174 17.77 -4.95 4.87
C ASP A 174 17.50 -5.66 3.53
N MET A 175 17.14 -4.86 2.52
CA MET A 175 16.87 -5.42 1.21
C MET A 175 18.14 -5.98 0.57
N ILE A 176 18.03 -7.20 0.08
CA ILE A 176 19.04 -7.82 -0.78
C ILE A 176 18.78 -7.35 -2.21
N GLU A 177 19.82 -7.00 -2.94
CA GLU A 177 19.74 -6.76 -4.39
C GLU A 177 19.45 -8.07 -5.16
N ALA A 178 18.36 -8.74 -4.81
CA ALA A 178 17.93 -9.95 -5.48
C ALA A 178 17.59 -9.72 -6.96
N LEU A 179 17.21 -8.49 -7.31
CA LEU A 179 16.85 -8.08 -8.67
C LEU A 179 18.03 -8.15 -9.65
N ASN A 180 19.27 -8.13 -9.17
CA ASN A 180 20.46 -8.21 -10.02
C ASN A 180 21.04 -9.64 -10.14
N GLY A 181 20.32 -10.65 -9.67
CA GLY A 181 20.75 -12.06 -9.77
C GLY A 181 21.97 -12.43 -8.92
N ARG A 182 22.34 -11.59 -7.96
CA ARG A 182 23.50 -11.79 -7.09
C ARG A 182 23.13 -12.23 -5.68
N THR A 183 22.09 -13.03 -5.56
CA THR A 183 21.69 -13.62 -4.28
C THR A 183 22.79 -14.54 -3.76
N GLY A 184 23.26 -14.29 -2.54
CA GLY A 184 24.30 -15.08 -1.88
C GLY A 184 25.65 -14.38 -1.72
N ASP A 185 25.91 -13.30 -2.43
CA ASP A 185 27.10 -12.49 -2.22
C ASP A 185 26.78 -11.35 -1.24
N ARG A 186 27.38 -11.37 -0.05
CA ARG A 186 27.18 -10.35 0.99
C ARG A 186 27.57 -8.94 0.54
N SER A 187 28.44 -8.79 -0.46
CA SER A 187 28.79 -7.48 -1.03
C SER A 187 27.63 -6.84 -1.79
N THR A 188 26.60 -7.60 -2.12
CA THR A 188 25.38 -7.13 -2.79
C THR A 188 24.23 -6.82 -1.83
N TYR A 189 24.37 -7.12 -0.54
CA TYR A 189 23.43 -6.67 0.46
C TYR A 189 23.54 -5.16 0.60
N GLN A 190 22.50 -4.48 0.28
CA GLN A 190 22.37 -3.06 0.61
C GLN A 190 21.50 -2.97 1.86
N ASP A 191 21.96 -2.22 2.85
CA ASP A 191 21.21 -1.97 4.07
C ASP A 191 20.03 -1.03 3.72
N TYR A 192 19.00 -1.61 3.17
CA TYR A 192 17.72 -0.93 3.01
C TYR A 192 16.83 -1.34 4.19
N GLY A 193 17.03 -0.72 5.32
CA GLY A 193 15.99 -0.63 6.30
C GLY A 193 15.02 0.46 5.83
N TYR A 194 13.92 0.11 5.28
CA TYR A 194 12.81 1.04 5.13
C TYR A 194 12.06 1.13 6.43
#